data_76c902bdb760d836b04bdfae0cd6931b
#
_entry.id   76c902bdb760d836b04bdfae0cd6931b
#
_cell.length_a   1.000
_cell.length_b   1.000
_cell.length_c   1.000
_cell.angle_alpha   90.00
_cell.angle_beta   90.00
_cell.angle_gamma   90.00
#
_symmetry.space_group_name_H-M   'P 1'
#
loop_
_entity.id
_entity.type
_entity.pdbx_description
1 polymer ?
#
loop_
_entity_poly.entity_id
_entity_poly.type
_entity_poly.pdbx_seq_one_letter_code
_entity_poly.pdbx_strand_id
1 'polypeptide(L)' 'MSSRKTTLPLAAMEKLLKKGGALRVSDDAKLAFTQVLEELADEIALKANKNAQHAGRKTIKEEDIKLASE' A
#
# COMPACT_ATOMS: atom_id res chain seq x y z
N MET A 1 6.26 8.83 18.72
CA MET A 1 6.90 8.60 17.66
C MET A 1 6.91 9.65 16.77
N SER A 2 7.85 10.14 16.67
CA SER A 2 7.88 11.27 16.03
C SER A 2 7.82 11.11 14.60
N SER A 3 8.76 10.74 14.00
CA SER A 3 8.73 10.79 12.62
C SER A 3 8.45 9.47 12.10
N ARG A 4 7.60 9.42 11.14
CA ARG A 4 7.29 8.24 10.53
C ARG A 4 8.02 8.16 9.26
N LYS A 5 8.82 7.16 9.07
CA LYS A 5 9.47 6.97 7.82
C LYS A 5 8.55 6.25 6.90
N THR A 6 8.35 6.78 5.73
CA THR A 6 7.52 6.11 4.75
C THR A 6 8.42 5.25 3.88
N THR A 7 7.91 4.10 3.47
CA THR A 7 8.63 3.24 2.57
C THR A 7 8.26 3.49 1.13
N LEU A 8 7.21 4.28 0.89
CA LEU A 8 6.77 4.56 -0.48
C LEU A 8 7.34 5.88 -0.95
N PRO A 9 7.79 5.96 -2.21
CA PRO A 9 8.36 7.19 -2.73
C PRO A 9 7.31 8.27 -2.88
N LEU A 10 7.59 9.45 -2.36
CA LEU A 10 6.63 10.55 -2.43
C LEU A 10 6.38 11.02 -3.85
N ALA A 11 7.42 10.95 -4.70
CA ALA A 11 7.24 11.35 -6.09
C ALA A 11 6.26 10.44 -6.81
N ALA A 12 6.27 9.15 -6.49
CA ALA A 12 5.32 8.23 -7.09
C ALA A 12 3.91 8.51 -6.59
N MET A 13 3.78 8.92 -5.32
CA MET A 13 2.48 9.25 -4.78
C MET A 13 1.89 10.47 -5.48
N GLU A 14 2.74 11.45 -5.77
CA GLU A 14 2.29 12.62 -6.51
C GLU A 14 1.79 12.24 -7.89
N LYS A 15 2.52 11.37 -8.57
CA LYS A 15 2.11 10.91 -9.89
C LYS A 15 0.75 10.25 -9.86
N LEU A 16 0.52 9.40 -8.85
CA LEU A 16 -0.74 8.70 -8.74
C LEU A 16 -1.90 9.66 -8.50
N LEU A 17 -1.68 10.65 -7.64
CA LEU A 17 -2.73 11.62 -7.37
C LEU A 17 -3.03 12.47 -8.58
N LYS A 18 -2.01 12.86 -9.34
CA LYS A 18 -2.21 13.63 -10.55
C LYS A 18 -2.90 12.80 -11.63
N LYS A 19 -2.61 11.51 -11.67
CA LYS A 19 -3.29 10.62 -12.60
C LYS A 19 -4.78 10.58 -12.31
N GLY A 20 -5.16 10.77 -11.06
CA GLY A 20 -6.57 10.83 -10.68
C GLY A 20 -7.24 12.16 -10.99
N GLY A 21 -6.50 13.12 -11.55
CA GLY A 21 -7.06 14.38 -11.97
C GLY A 21 -6.59 15.60 -11.22
N ALA A 22 -5.77 15.43 -10.19
CA ALA A 22 -5.33 16.60 -9.42
C ALA A 22 -4.34 17.42 -10.22
N LEU A 23 -4.52 18.76 -10.20
CA LEU A 23 -3.57 19.65 -10.85
C LEU A 23 -2.40 19.94 -9.97
N ARG A 24 -2.62 20.01 -8.67
CA ARG A 24 -1.58 20.27 -7.69
C ARG A 24 -1.77 19.36 -6.51
N VAL A 25 -0.67 19.01 -5.88
CA VAL A 25 -0.69 18.13 -4.72
C VAL A 25 0.22 18.72 -3.66
N SER A 26 -0.33 19.00 -2.49
CA SER A 26 0.48 19.54 -1.41
C SER A 26 1.36 18.45 -0.82
N ASP A 27 2.39 18.86 -0.10
CA ASP A 27 3.27 17.90 0.55
C ASP A 27 2.52 17.10 1.60
N ASP A 28 1.64 17.78 2.35
CA ASP A 28 0.84 17.08 3.36
C ASP A 28 -0.08 16.04 2.73
N ALA A 29 -0.61 16.33 1.55
CA ALA A 29 -1.47 15.36 0.85
C ALA A 29 -0.67 14.14 0.44
N LYS A 30 0.56 14.33 -0.02
CA LYS A 30 1.41 13.20 -0.39
C LYS A 30 1.70 12.31 0.81
N LEU A 31 1.98 12.93 1.95
CA LEU A 31 2.24 12.16 3.16
C LEU A 31 1.00 11.40 3.61
N ALA A 32 -0.14 12.08 3.61
CA ALA A 32 -1.38 11.42 4.02
C ALA A 32 -1.71 10.26 3.12
N PHE A 33 -1.52 10.44 1.81
CA PHE A 33 -1.78 9.39 0.84
C PHE A 33 -0.86 8.20 1.08
N THR A 34 0.41 8.48 1.34
CA THR A 34 1.37 7.42 1.64
C THR A 34 0.94 6.63 2.87
N GLN A 35 0.51 7.32 3.92
CA GLN A 35 0.11 6.63 5.15
C GLN A 35 -1.10 5.75 4.92
N VAL A 36 -2.07 6.24 4.17
CA VAL A 36 -3.26 5.45 3.87
C VAL A 36 -2.90 4.21 3.06
N LEU A 37 -2.03 4.37 2.07
CA LEU A 37 -1.63 3.25 1.25
C LEU A 37 -0.82 2.23 2.03
N GLU A 38 0.03 2.70 2.95
CA GLU A 38 0.80 1.77 3.77
C GLU A 38 -0.10 0.96 4.69
N GLU A 39 -1.12 1.59 5.26
CA GLU A 39 -2.06 0.87 6.10
C GLU A 39 -2.82 -0.18 5.31
N LEU A 40 -3.24 0.19 4.10
CA LEU A 40 -3.93 -0.75 3.23
C LEU A 40 -3.00 -1.89 2.82
N ALA A 41 -1.75 -1.56 2.52
CA ALA A 41 -0.77 -2.57 2.15
C ALA A 41 -0.52 -3.55 3.29
N ASP A 42 -0.47 -3.04 4.53
CA ASP A 42 -0.29 -3.89 5.70
C ASP A 42 -1.43 -4.88 5.85
N GLU A 43 -2.65 -4.41 5.66
CA GLU A 43 -3.81 -5.30 5.73
C GLU A 43 -3.76 -6.39 4.68
N ILE A 44 -3.43 -6.00 3.45
CA ILE A 44 -3.37 -6.95 2.36
C ILE A 44 -2.25 -7.95 2.59
N ALA A 45 -1.11 -7.47 3.08
CA ALA A 45 0.02 -8.35 3.34
C ALA A 45 -0.33 -9.40 4.39
N LEU A 46 -1.02 -8.98 5.45
CA LEU A 46 -1.43 -9.89 6.50
C LEU A 46 -2.37 -10.97 5.96
N LYS A 47 -3.36 -10.55 5.20
CA LYS A 47 -4.33 -11.49 4.63
C LYS A 47 -3.68 -12.41 3.61
N ALA A 48 -2.79 -11.88 2.78
CA ALA A 48 -2.11 -12.68 1.78
C ALA A 48 -1.25 -13.75 2.43
N ASN A 49 -0.59 -13.39 3.53
CA ASN A 49 0.23 -14.36 4.24
C ASN A 49 -0.64 -15.48 4.81
N LYS A 50 -1.80 -15.14 5.35
CA LYS A 50 -2.71 -16.15 5.84
C LYS A 50 -3.21 -17.06 4.73
N ASN A 51 -3.49 -16.49 3.56
CA ASN A 51 -3.94 -17.27 2.43
C ASN A 51 -2.87 -18.28 2.00
N ALA A 52 -1.61 -17.84 1.97
CA ALA A 52 -0.53 -18.73 1.61
C ALA A 52 -0.39 -19.85 2.65
N GLN A 53 -0.50 -19.51 3.92
CA GLN A 53 -0.41 -20.52 4.98
C GLN A 53 -1.52 -21.54 4.89
N HIS A 54 -2.73 -21.08 4.60
CA HIS A 54 -3.85 -22.02 4.43
C HIS A 54 -3.63 -22.99 3.27
N ALA A 55 -2.86 -22.57 2.28
CA ALA A 55 -2.51 -23.43 1.16
C ALA A 55 -1.24 -24.25 1.42
N GLY A 56 -0.71 -24.17 2.63
CA GLY A 56 0.48 -24.93 3.00
C GLY A 56 1.76 -24.39 2.40
N ARG A 57 1.78 -23.10 2.03
CA ARG A 57 2.96 -22.51 1.41
C ARG A 57 3.56 -21.45 2.31
N LYS A 58 4.87 -21.25 2.15
CA LYS A 58 5.57 -20.16 2.82
C LYS A 58 5.75 -18.96 1.91
N THR A 59 5.48 -19.14 0.63
CA THR A 59 5.64 -18.07 -0.35
C THR A 59 4.30 -17.48 -0.70
N ILE A 60 4.20 -16.15 -0.65
CA ILE A 60 2.99 -15.46 -1.07
C ILE A 60 3.01 -15.38 -2.60
N LYS A 61 1.92 -15.76 -3.22
CA LYS A 61 1.80 -15.73 -4.67
C LYS A 61 0.78 -14.71 -5.10
N GLU A 62 0.71 -14.47 -6.41
CA GLU A 62 -0.22 -13.49 -6.97
C GLU A 62 -1.65 -13.74 -6.53
N GLU A 63 -2.07 -15.01 -6.54
CA GLU A 63 -3.44 -15.33 -6.15
C GLU A 63 -3.74 -14.97 -4.71
N ASP A 64 -2.73 -15.05 -3.84
CA ASP A 64 -2.92 -14.69 -2.44
C ASP A 64 -3.19 -13.19 -2.29
N ILE A 65 -2.49 -12.39 -3.08
CA ILE A 65 -2.67 -10.95 -3.06
C ILE A 65 -4.05 -10.58 -3.62
N LYS A 66 -4.41 -11.18 -4.75
CA LYS A 66 -5.70 -10.88 -5.38
C LYS A 66 -6.86 -11.23 -4.47
N LEU A 67 -6.78 -12.37 -3.81
CA LEU A 67 -7.84 -12.77 -2.90
C LEU A 67 -7.89 -11.84 -1.70
N ALA A 68 -6.75 -11.42 -1.21
CA ALA A 68 -6.68 -10.52 -0.05
C ALA A 68 -7.28 -9.16 -0.35
N SER A 69 -7.23 -8.71 -1.60
CA SER A 69 -7.71 -7.39 -1.96
C SER A 69 -9.21 -7.34 -2.28
N GLU A 70 -9.88 -8.48 -2.25
CA GLU A 70 -11.33 -8.55 -2.47
C GLU A 70 -12.13 -8.17 -1.19
#